data_e195da8884b7ed6eac5e12210b0636f9
#
_entry.id   e195da8884b7ed6eac5e12210b0636f9
#
_cell.length_a   1.000
_cell.length_b   1.000
_cell.length_c   1.000
_cell.angle_alpha   90.00
_cell.angle_beta   90.00
_cell.angle_gamma   90.00
#
_symmetry.space_group_name_H-M   'P 1'
#
loop_
_entity.id
_entity.type
_entity.pdbx_description
1 polymer ?
#
loop_
_entity_poly.entity_id
_entity_poly.type
_entity_poly.pdbx_seq_one_letter_code
_entity_poly.pdbx_strand_id
1 'polypeptide(L)'
;MKKVYLWLACLASGAAGASDMGVSVDLGSPGLGAHMVVALKTGLNARIGINALDYSYSSTPSNTSYDLKLKLRTFDALFDYYPGASQFRVTAGLVYDDNKVHALAKPDGAGNYNFQGSIYSAAQGGQVDSNTDFRKLAPYLGVGFGNVFKDQAGWSFGGDLGVMFSGAPRTVLSNSGCTAGAVVCAQLASSLVLENVKLNDKLDSLRYFPVVRLSLSYKF
;
A
#
# COMPACT_ATOMS: atom_id res chain seq x y z
N MET A 1 -5.60 -23.83 -6.80
CA MET A 1 -6.21 -22.75 -7.62
C MET A 1 -7.65 -22.58 -7.15
N LYS A 2 -7.91 -21.68 -6.18
CA LYS A 2 -9.26 -21.38 -5.69
C LYS A 2 -9.77 -20.17 -6.47
N LYS A 3 -10.85 -20.39 -7.23
CA LYS A 3 -11.55 -19.39 -8.02
C LYS A 3 -12.18 -18.37 -7.07
N VAL A 4 -11.63 -17.15 -7.02
CA VAL A 4 -12.31 -16.02 -6.40
C VAL A 4 -13.36 -15.54 -7.39
N TYR A 5 -14.60 -15.94 -7.19
CA TYR A 5 -15.73 -15.39 -7.93
C TYR A 5 -16.04 -13.98 -7.43
N LEU A 6 -15.92 -13.07 -8.34
CA LEU A 6 -16.19 -11.65 -8.22
C LEU A 6 -17.69 -11.43 -7.98
N TRP A 7 -18.09 -11.20 -6.72
CA TRP A 7 -19.40 -10.65 -6.38
C TRP A 7 -19.38 -9.13 -6.51
N LEU A 8 -19.40 -8.63 -7.73
CA LEU A 8 -19.47 -7.19 -8.04
C LEU A 8 -20.77 -6.83 -8.75
N ALA A 9 -21.85 -7.46 -8.38
CA ALA A 9 -23.15 -7.18 -8.97
C ALA A 9 -24.21 -7.20 -7.87
N CYS A 10 -24.47 -6.06 -7.21
CA CYS A 10 -25.74 -5.71 -6.57
C CYS A 10 -25.67 -4.43 -5.74
N LEU A 11 -25.23 -3.30 -6.31
CA LEU A 11 -25.53 -1.96 -5.76
C LEU A 11 -25.99 -0.97 -6.84
N ALA A 12 -26.52 -1.46 -7.96
CA ALA A 12 -27.03 -0.64 -9.06
C ALA A 12 -28.55 -0.77 -9.24
N SER A 13 -29.32 -0.76 -8.17
CA SER A 13 -30.78 -0.71 -8.22
C SER A 13 -31.37 0.62 -7.68
N GLY A 14 -30.67 1.73 -7.96
CA GLY A 14 -31.25 3.06 -8.00
C GLY A 14 -31.05 3.56 -9.43
N ALA A 15 -32.04 4.15 -10.06
CA ALA A 15 -32.03 4.62 -11.45
C ALA A 15 -30.94 5.70 -11.70
N ALA A 16 -29.69 5.30 -11.71
CA ALA A 16 -28.60 6.13 -12.22
C ALA A 16 -28.62 5.94 -13.74
N GLY A 17 -28.97 6.99 -14.47
CA GLY A 17 -28.80 7.02 -15.92
C GLY A 17 -27.31 6.86 -16.27
N ALA A 18 -26.98 6.44 -17.48
CA ALA A 18 -25.58 6.34 -17.94
C ALA A 18 -24.82 7.68 -17.82
N SER A 19 -25.52 8.79 -17.79
CA SER A 19 -25.00 10.16 -17.58
C SER A 19 -24.39 10.40 -16.17
N ASP A 20 -24.67 9.52 -15.21
CA ASP A 20 -24.24 9.66 -13.81
C ASP A 20 -23.08 8.72 -13.45
N MET A 21 -22.46 8.10 -14.46
CA MET A 21 -21.35 7.17 -14.31
C MET A 21 -20.11 7.64 -15.07
N GLY A 22 -18.95 7.31 -14.50
CA GLY A 22 -17.66 7.54 -15.14
C GLY A 22 -16.65 6.54 -14.66
N VAL A 23 -15.54 6.49 -15.37
CA VAL A 23 -14.37 5.67 -14.99
C VAL A 23 -13.14 6.56 -14.88
N SER A 24 -12.20 6.19 -14.02
CA SER A 24 -10.90 6.83 -13.97
C SER A 24 -9.76 5.81 -13.95
N VAL A 25 -8.63 6.23 -14.49
CA VAL A 25 -7.33 5.58 -14.32
C VAL A 25 -6.45 6.54 -13.56
N ASP A 26 -5.78 6.02 -12.54
CA ASP A 26 -5.01 6.83 -11.60
C ASP A 26 -3.57 6.34 -11.52
N LEU A 27 -2.65 7.28 -11.39
CA LEU A 27 -1.23 7.00 -11.12
C LEU A 27 -0.82 7.77 -9.87
N GLY A 28 -0.20 7.10 -8.91
CA GLY A 28 0.19 7.76 -7.66
C GLY A 28 0.97 6.90 -6.70
N SER A 29 1.09 7.36 -5.47
CA SER A 29 1.79 6.63 -4.41
C SER A 29 1.17 5.25 -4.07
N PRO A 30 -0.15 5.00 -4.23
CA PRO A 30 -0.71 3.65 -4.09
C PRO A 30 -0.44 2.74 -5.30
N GLY A 31 0.13 3.27 -6.39
CA GLY A 31 0.39 2.56 -7.64
C GLY A 31 -0.48 3.02 -8.79
N LEU A 32 -0.66 2.13 -9.77
CA LEU A 32 -1.62 2.30 -10.85
C LEU A 32 -2.99 1.84 -10.37
N GLY A 33 -4.00 2.69 -10.54
CA GLY A 33 -5.37 2.45 -10.11
C GLY A 33 -6.38 2.52 -11.24
N ALA A 34 -7.54 1.91 -10.99
CA ALA A 34 -8.73 2.06 -11.81
C ALA A 34 -9.96 2.18 -10.90
N HIS A 35 -10.79 3.18 -11.16
CA HIS A 35 -11.96 3.50 -10.33
C HIS A 35 -13.21 3.68 -11.19
N MET A 36 -14.32 3.25 -10.65
CA MET A 36 -15.64 3.62 -11.09
C MET A 36 -16.14 4.78 -10.22
N VAL A 37 -16.68 5.80 -10.85
CA VAL A 37 -17.22 6.99 -10.21
C VAL A 37 -18.72 7.08 -10.52
N VAL A 38 -19.53 7.31 -9.50
CA VAL A 38 -20.97 7.44 -9.61
C VAL A 38 -21.42 8.72 -8.93
N ALA A 39 -22.18 9.55 -9.62
CA ALA A 39 -22.82 10.71 -9.02
C ALA A 39 -23.98 10.26 -8.14
N LEU A 40 -23.95 10.57 -6.84
CA LEU A 40 -25.01 10.26 -5.90
C LEU A 40 -26.04 11.38 -5.84
N LYS A 41 -25.55 12.61 -5.84
CA LYS A 41 -26.34 13.85 -5.90
C LYS A 41 -25.43 14.99 -6.33
N THR A 42 -26.02 16.13 -6.62
CA THR A 42 -25.26 17.35 -6.96
C THR A 42 -24.19 17.63 -5.89
N GLY A 43 -22.94 17.65 -6.30
CA GLY A 43 -21.80 17.91 -5.42
C GLY A 43 -21.37 16.74 -4.54
N LEU A 44 -21.89 15.51 -4.74
CA LEU A 44 -21.45 14.32 -4.01
C LEU A 44 -21.35 13.12 -4.94
N ASN A 45 -20.15 12.55 -5.06
CA ASN A 45 -19.89 11.35 -5.83
C ASN A 45 -19.42 10.20 -4.91
N ALA A 46 -19.69 8.96 -5.32
CA ALA A 46 -19.02 7.78 -4.78
C ALA A 46 -17.98 7.30 -5.79
N ARG A 47 -16.83 6.82 -5.27
CA ARG A 47 -15.73 6.29 -6.07
C ARG A 47 -15.30 4.96 -5.46
N ILE A 48 -15.26 3.92 -6.27
CA ILE A 48 -14.83 2.58 -5.87
C ILE A 48 -13.75 2.12 -6.82
N GLY A 49 -12.64 1.60 -6.31
CA GLY A 49 -11.55 1.20 -7.18
C GLY A 49 -10.52 0.30 -6.53
N ILE A 50 -9.55 -0.05 -7.38
CA ILE A 50 -8.41 -0.88 -7.03
C ILE A 50 -7.13 -0.16 -7.42
N ASN A 51 -6.06 -0.36 -6.64
CA ASN A 51 -4.73 0.11 -6.98
C ASN A 51 -3.73 -1.04 -6.82
N ALA A 52 -2.71 -1.08 -7.67
CA ALA A 52 -1.67 -2.08 -7.63
C ALA A 52 -0.31 -1.50 -8.04
N LEU A 53 0.74 -1.91 -7.33
CA LEU A 53 2.13 -1.68 -7.71
C LEU A 53 2.98 -2.84 -7.19
N ASP A 54 3.72 -3.47 -8.08
CA ASP A 54 4.77 -4.42 -7.73
C ASP A 54 6.12 -3.78 -8.07
N TYR A 55 6.95 -3.55 -7.05
CA TYR A 55 8.26 -2.93 -7.20
C TYR A 55 9.32 -3.72 -6.45
N SER A 56 10.45 -3.99 -7.11
CA SER A 56 11.60 -4.66 -6.50
C SER A 56 12.80 -3.74 -6.56
N TYR A 57 13.46 -3.55 -5.43
CA TYR A 57 14.61 -2.69 -5.30
C TYR A 57 15.69 -3.38 -4.46
N SER A 58 16.92 -3.39 -5.01
CA SER A 58 18.10 -3.88 -4.28
C SER A 58 18.90 -2.67 -3.80
N SER A 59 19.10 -2.56 -2.50
CA SER A 59 19.88 -1.49 -1.88
C SER A 59 21.00 -2.04 -1.05
N THR A 60 22.13 -1.35 -1.08
CA THR A 60 23.30 -1.64 -0.26
C THR A 60 23.60 -0.46 0.65
N PRO A 61 22.82 -0.22 1.70
CA PRO A 61 23.21 0.77 2.71
C PRO A 61 24.28 0.19 3.62
N SER A 62 25.43 0.77 3.55
CA SER A 62 26.67 0.67 4.31
C SER A 62 27.15 -0.69 4.83
N ASN A 63 26.40 -1.58 5.43
CA ASN A 63 26.93 -2.86 5.97
C ASN A 63 26.01 -4.07 5.82
N THR A 64 24.77 -3.88 5.41
CA THR A 64 23.84 -4.98 5.12
C THR A 64 23.01 -4.59 3.91
N SER A 65 23.06 -5.39 2.87
CA SER A 65 22.24 -5.23 1.67
C SER A 65 20.88 -5.89 1.87
N TYR A 66 19.84 -5.28 1.31
CA TYR A 66 18.50 -5.83 1.34
C TYR A 66 17.91 -5.86 -0.06
N ASP A 67 17.34 -7.00 -0.44
CA ASP A 67 16.43 -7.07 -1.57
C ASP A 67 15.01 -6.81 -1.06
N LEU A 68 14.49 -5.66 -1.38
CA LEU A 68 13.14 -5.23 -1.02
C LEU A 68 12.17 -5.58 -2.14
N LYS A 69 11.11 -6.30 -1.83
CA LYS A 69 9.96 -6.52 -2.71
C LYS A 69 8.75 -5.84 -2.10
N LEU A 70 8.30 -4.80 -2.76
CA LEU A 70 7.13 -4.01 -2.39
C LEU A 70 5.94 -4.48 -3.24
N LYS A 71 4.88 -4.95 -2.60
CA LYS A 71 3.61 -5.28 -3.23
C LYS A 71 2.55 -4.38 -2.64
N LEU A 72 2.14 -3.37 -3.37
CA LEU A 72 1.05 -2.50 -2.99
C LEU A 72 -0.21 -2.98 -3.68
N ARG A 73 -1.24 -3.27 -2.91
CA ARG A 73 -2.57 -3.64 -3.39
C ARG A 73 -3.62 -3.09 -2.45
N THR A 74 -4.44 -2.22 -2.98
CA THR A 74 -5.53 -1.63 -2.21
C THR A 74 -6.84 -1.70 -2.98
N PHE A 75 -7.93 -1.82 -2.24
CA PHE A 75 -9.28 -1.58 -2.72
C PHE A 75 -9.84 -0.41 -1.93
N ASP A 76 -10.36 0.61 -2.60
CA ASP A 76 -10.91 1.78 -1.92
C ASP A 76 -12.39 2.02 -2.24
N ALA A 77 -13.09 2.56 -1.24
CA ALA A 77 -14.45 3.07 -1.33
C ALA A 77 -14.47 4.47 -0.72
N LEU A 78 -14.61 5.47 -1.57
CA LEU A 78 -14.42 6.87 -1.26
C LEU A 78 -15.68 7.67 -1.60
N PHE A 79 -15.91 8.74 -0.85
CA PHE A 79 -16.91 9.76 -1.14
C PHE A 79 -16.20 11.07 -1.42
N ASP A 80 -16.53 11.68 -2.55
CA ASP A 80 -16.00 12.94 -3.02
C ASP A 80 -17.07 14.02 -2.87
N TYR A 81 -16.88 14.95 -1.94
CA TYR A 81 -17.75 16.10 -1.75
C TYR A 81 -17.19 17.33 -2.45
N TYR A 82 -17.98 17.98 -3.29
CA TYR A 82 -17.63 19.17 -4.08
C TYR A 82 -18.38 20.39 -3.55
N PRO A 83 -17.77 21.24 -2.72
CA PRO A 83 -18.39 22.46 -2.22
C PRO A 83 -18.80 23.37 -3.38
N GLY A 84 -20.07 23.78 -3.41
CA GLY A 84 -20.61 24.66 -4.46
C GLY A 84 -20.52 24.07 -5.88
N ALA A 85 -20.53 22.73 -6.03
CA ALA A 85 -20.35 22.03 -7.31
C ALA A 85 -19.08 22.47 -8.08
N SER A 86 -18.02 22.80 -7.34
CA SER A 86 -16.74 23.28 -7.88
C SER A 86 -15.91 22.14 -8.49
N GLN A 87 -14.69 22.45 -8.91
CA GLN A 87 -13.68 21.45 -9.27
C GLN A 87 -12.91 20.93 -8.04
N PHE A 88 -12.90 21.70 -6.95
CA PHE A 88 -12.28 21.29 -5.70
C PHE A 88 -13.16 20.26 -4.98
N ARG A 89 -12.54 19.24 -4.42
CA ARG A 89 -13.25 18.22 -3.63
C ARG A 89 -12.56 17.94 -2.30
N VAL A 90 -13.38 17.54 -1.34
CA VAL A 90 -12.92 16.88 -0.11
C VAL A 90 -13.33 15.42 -0.22
N THR A 91 -12.38 14.53 0.03
CA THR A 91 -12.57 13.08 -0.11
C THR A 91 -12.42 12.42 1.25
N ALA A 92 -13.35 11.55 1.60
CA ALA A 92 -13.26 10.69 2.77
C ALA A 92 -13.75 9.28 2.42
N GLY A 93 -13.20 8.28 3.09
CA GLY A 93 -13.64 6.90 2.87
C GLY A 93 -12.80 5.85 3.58
N LEU A 94 -12.87 4.64 3.07
CA LEU A 94 -12.18 3.49 3.60
C LEU A 94 -11.34 2.83 2.50
N VAL A 95 -10.16 2.40 2.89
CA VAL A 95 -9.24 1.64 2.03
C VAL A 95 -9.00 0.28 2.68
N TYR A 96 -9.27 -0.78 1.94
CA TYR A 96 -8.79 -2.11 2.28
C TYR A 96 -7.35 -2.22 1.78
N ASP A 97 -6.43 -2.39 2.73
CA ASP A 97 -4.98 -2.37 2.50
C ASP A 97 -4.44 -3.81 2.56
N ASP A 98 -3.98 -4.33 1.44
CA ASP A 98 -3.24 -5.59 1.33
C ASP A 98 -1.79 -5.36 0.90
N ASN A 99 -1.23 -4.20 1.27
CA ASN A 99 0.18 -3.91 1.05
C ASN A 99 1.06 -4.86 1.86
N LYS A 100 2.17 -5.27 1.25
CA LYS A 100 3.17 -6.13 1.86
C LYS A 100 4.55 -5.68 1.45
N VAL A 101 5.47 -5.68 2.41
CA VAL A 101 6.89 -5.46 2.15
C VAL A 101 7.64 -6.72 2.59
N HIS A 102 8.35 -7.31 1.66
CA HIS A 102 9.24 -8.42 1.93
C HIS A 102 10.68 -7.97 1.71
N ALA A 103 11.52 -8.16 2.70
CA ALA A 103 12.95 -7.87 2.59
C ALA A 103 13.75 -9.14 2.88
N LEU A 104 14.72 -9.41 2.00
CA LEU A 104 15.70 -10.45 2.18
C LEU A 104 17.02 -9.81 2.57
N ALA A 105 17.57 -10.18 3.75
CA ALA A 105 18.88 -9.72 4.15
C ALA A 105 19.95 -10.36 3.26
N LYS A 106 20.85 -9.53 2.74
CA LYS A 106 22.04 -9.99 2.02
C LYS A 106 23.25 -9.86 2.91
N PRO A 107 24.16 -10.82 2.86
CA PRO A 107 25.44 -10.69 3.54
C PRO A 107 26.24 -9.51 2.99
N ASP A 108 27.13 -8.98 3.82
CA ASP A 108 28.12 -7.98 3.43
C ASP A 108 29.16 -8.59 2.45
N GLY A 109 30.11 -7.75 1.99
CA GLY A 109 31.17 -8.19 1.08
C GLY A 109 32.11 -9.29 1.66
N ALA A 110 32.06 -9.51 2.98
CA ALA A 110 32.79 -10.58 3.68
C ALA A 110 31.91 -11.84 3.90
N GLY A 111 30.66 -11.84 3.42
CA GLY A 111 29.73 -12.97 3.57
C GLY A 111 29.08 -13.06 4.94
N ASN A 112 28.96 -11.95 5.67
CA ASN A 112 28.43 -11.92 7.03
C ASN A 112 27.15 -11.06 7.15
N TYR A 113 26.35 -11.41 8.14
CA TYR A 113 25.27 -10.56 8.68
C TYR A 113 25.74 -9.88 9.96
N ASN A 114 25.34 -8.63 10.17
CA ASN A 114 25.55 -7.92 11.42
C ASN A 114 24.18 -7.59 12.07
N PHE A 115 23.83 -8.31 13.12
CA PHE A 115 22.64 -8.06 13.91
C PHE A 115 23.01 -7.68 15.34
N GLN A 116 22.58 -6.50 15.79
CA GLN A 116 22.85 -6.00 17.15
C GLN A 116 24.35 -5.95 17.51
N GLY A 117 25.24 -5.73 16.52
CA GLY A 117 26.69 -5.75 16.73
C GLY A 117 27.32 -7.15 16.75
N SER A 118 26.52 -8.21 16.65
CA SER A 118 27.00 -9.58 16.51
C SER A 118 27.12 -9.96 15.04
N ILE A 119 28.25 -10.56 14.68
CA ILE A 119 28.55 -10.97 13.32
C ILE A 119 28.27 -12.46 13.16
N TYR A 120 27.48 -12.80 12.14
CA TYR A 120 27.10 -14.18 11.81
C TYR A 120 27.48 -14.47 10.36
N SER A 121 28.16 -15.58 10.11
CA SER A 121 28.43 -16.04 8.75
C SER A 121 27.11 -16.39 8.05
N ALA A 122 26.84 -15.79 6.89
CA ALA A 122 25.64 -16.09 6.11
C ALA A 122 25.62 -17.55 5.61
N ALA A 123 26.80 -18.13 5.29
CA ALA A 123 26.88 -19.50 4.84
C ALA A 123 26.42 -20.53 5.89
N GLN A 124 26.53 -20.19 7.17
CA GLN A 124 26.11 -21.05 8.28
C GLN A 124 24.88 -20.52 8.99
N GLY A 125 24.66 -19.19 8.99
CA GLY A 125 23.49 -18.53 9.57
C GLY A 125 22.21 -18.75 8.78
N GLY A 126 22.31 -19.20 7.53
CA GLY A 126 21.14 -19.38 6.66
C GLY A 126 20.57 -18.08 6.13
N GLN A 127 19.31 -18.09 5.75
CA GLN A 127 18.60 -16.94 5.17
C GLN A 127 17.81 -16.20 6.25
N VAL A 128 17.87 -14.88 6.22
CA VAL A 128 17.06 -14.02 7.10
C VAL A 128 16.09 -13.22 6.25
N ASP A 129 14.81 -13.41 6.54
CA ASP A 129 13.67 -12.78 5.86
C ASP A 129 12.96 -11.80 6.80
N SER A 130 12.48 -10.71 6.24
CA SER A 130 11.63 -9.75 6.91
C SER A 130 10.31 -9.63 6.16
N ASN A 131 9.20 -9.83 6.86
CA ASN A 131 7.87 -9.64 6.32
C ASN A 131 7.18 -8.52 7.09
N THR A 132 6.72 -7.51 6.38
CA THR A 132 5.99 -6.37 6.94
C THR A 132 4.57 -6.36 6.40
N ASP A 133 3.61 -6.40 7.31
CA ASP A 133 2.18 -6.33 7.03
C ASP A 133 1.60 -5.02 7.56
N PHE A 134 0.55 -4.55 6.89
CA PHE A 134 -0.20 -3.35 7.24
C PHE A 134 -1.59 -3.69 7.76
N ARG A 135 -2.22 -2.74 8.46
CA ARG A 135 -3.59 -2.89 8.92
C ARG A 135 -4.54 -2.96 7.72
N LYS A 136 -5.38 -3.99 7.69
CA LYS A 136 -6.25 -4.29 6.53
C LYS A 136 -7.30 -3.21 6.22
N LEU A 137 -7.75 -2.45 7.19
CA LEU A 137 -8.74 -1.40 6.98
C LEU A 137 -8.18 -0.07 7.47
N ALA A 138 -8.06 0.87 6.56
CA ALA A 138 -7.51 2.19 6.80
C ALA A 138 -8.51 3.28 6.41
N PRO A 139 -8.91 4.19 7.31
CA PRO A 139 -9.60 5.41 6.95
C PRO A 139 -8.74 6.25 6.00
N TYR A 140 -9.39 6.95 5.08
CA TYR A 140 -8.77 7.89 4.15
C TYR A 140 -9.42 9.26 4.27
N LEU A 141 -8.60 10.31 4.26
CA LEU A 141 -9.04 11.69 4.16
C LEU A 141 -8.12 12.44 3.20
N GLY A 142 -8.70 13.23 2.32
CA GLY A 142 -7.92 13.98 1.33
C GLY A 142 -8.67 15.16 0.76
N VAL A 143 -7.95 15.90 -0.05
CA VAL A 143 -8.47 16.97 -0.90
C VAL A 143 -8.06 16.69 -2.33
N GLY A 144 -8.82 17.19 -3.28
CA GLY A 144 -8.50 16.97 -4.68
C GLY A 144 -9.08 18.04 -5.58
N PHE A 145 -8.69 17.91 -6.83
CA PHE A 145 -9.16 18.74 -7.92
C PHE A 145 -9.61 17.88 -9.08
N GLY A 146 -10.64 18.32 -9.82
CA GLY A 146 -11.25 17.61 -10.94
C GLY A 146 -12.57 16.96 -10.55
N ASN A 147 -13.62 17.31 -11.28
CA ASN A 147 -14.97 16.77 -11.11
C ASN A 147 -15.42 16.14 -12.42
N VAL A 148 -15.56 14.83 -12.43
CA VAL A 148 -15.94 14.02 -13.60
C VAL A 148 -17.31 14.42 -14.16
N PHE A 149 -18.21 14.91 -13.29
CA PHE A 149 -19.59 15.25 -13.65
C PHE A 149 -19.86 16.74 -13.80
N LYS A 150 -18.82 17.59 -13.79
CA LYS A 150 -19.00 19.03 -13.95
C LYS A 150 -19.37 19.41 -15.38
N ASP A 151 -18.71 18.77 -16.35
CA ASP A 151 -18.89 19.05 -17.77
C ASP A 151 -19.75 17.96 -18.42
N GLN A 152 -20.06 18.14 -19.71
CA GLN A 152 -20.72 17.12 -20.52
C GLN A 152 -19.83 15.86 -20.64
N ALA A 153 -20.33 14.80 -21.29
CA ALA A 153 -19.58 13.58 -21.50
C ALA A 153 -18.19 13.85 -22.10
N GLY A 154 -17.18 13.09 -21.66
CA GLY A 154 -15.82 13.24 -22.16
C GLY A 154 -14.73 13.07 -21.11
N TRP A 155 -13.51 13.45 -21.51
CA TRP A 155 -12.31 13.30 -20.70
C TRP A 155 -12.13 14.46 -19.72
N SER A 156 -11.67 14.14 -18.52
CA SER A 156 -11.29 15.11 -17.50
C SER A 156 -10.04 14.68 -16.76
N PHE A 157 -9.26 15.66 -16.31
CA PHE A 157 -8.07 15.44 -15.47
C PHE A 157 -8.36 15.83 -14.05
N GLY A 158 -7.72 15.14 -13.13
CA GLY A 158 -7.84 15.42 -11.72
C GLY A 158 -6.62 14.99 -10.93
N GLY A 159 -6.66 15.26 -9.64
CA GLY A 159 -5.64 14.81 -8.72
C GLY A 159 -6.14 14.83 -7.29
N ASP A 160 -5.50 14.03 -6.43
CA ASP A 160 -5.77 13.92 -5.00
C ASP A 160 -4.50 14.07 -4.20
N LEU A 161 -4.61 14.76 -3.08
CA LEU A 161 -3.65 14.76 -1.98
C LEU A 161 -4.38 14.34 -0.72
N GLY A 162 -3.87 13.31 -0.05
CA GLY A 162 -4.54 12.80 1.13
C GLY A 162 -3.65 11.96 2.01
N VAL A 163 -4.25 11.42 3.04
CA VAL A 163 -3.59 10.55 4.01
C VAL A 163 -4.47 9.32 4.24
N MET A 164 -3.85 8.16 4.15
CA MET A 164 -4.42 6.90 4.57
C MET A 164 -3.89 6.57 5.97
N PHE A 165 -4.80 6.34 6.91
CA PHE A 165 -4.50 6.05 8.32
C PHE A 165 -4.29 4.53 8.48
N SER A 166 -3.18 4.04 7.94
CA SER A 166 -2.86 2.60 7.88
C SER A 166 -2.52 2.00 9.24
N GLY A 167 -2.26 2.83 10.27
CA GLY A 167 -1.71 2.37 11.54
C GLY A 167 -0.25 1.93 11.39
N ALA A 168 0.38 1.62 12.50
CA ALA A 168 1.76 1.16 12.50
C ALA A 168 1.90 -0.19 11.78
N PRO A 169 2.78 -0.29 10.76
CA PRO A 169 3.08 -1.57 10.14
C PRO A 169 3.77 -2.50 11.14
N ARG A 170 3.60 -3.81 10.94
CA ARG A 170 4.23 -4.82 11.78
C ARG A 170 5.17 -5.68 10.95
N THR A 171 6.42 -5.72 11.39
CA THR A 171 7.46 -6.53 10.78
C THR A 171 7.78 -7.73 11.64
N VAL A 172 7.98 -8.87 10.98
CA VAL A 172 8.47 -10.11 11.59
C VAL A 172 9.74 -10.52 10.86
N LEU A 173 10.84 -10.65 11.63
CA LEU A 173 12.08 -11.23 11.15
C LEU A 173 12.07 -12.73 11.41
N SER A 174 12.44 -13.50 10.41
CA SER A 174 12.57 -14.96 10.51
C SER A 174 13.89 -15.44 9.93
N ASN A 175 14.41 -16.51 10.47
CA ASN A 175 15.62 -17.18 9.98
C ASN A 175 15.28 -18.61 9.53
N SER A 176 15.87 -19.03 8.47
CA SER A 176 15.75 -20.40 7.95
C SER A 176 17.11 -20.94 7.49
N GLY A 177 17.32 -22.25 7.67
CA GLY A 177 18.53 -22.92 7.18
C GLY A 177 19.81 -22.65 8.00
N CYS A 178 19.71 -22.29 9.28
CA CYS A 178 20.87 -22.15 10.15
C CYS A 178 21.53 -23.50 10.41
N THR A 179 22.86 -23.62 10.11
CA THR A 179 23.68 -24.81 10.26
C THR A 179 24.89 -24.59 11.17
N ALA A 180 25.02 -23.41 11.79
CA ALA A 180 26.14 -23.01 12.65
C ALA A 180 26.22 -23.75 14.01
N GLY A 181 25.38 -24.74 14.23
CA GLY A 181 25.21 -25.45 15.49
C GLY A 181 24.18 -24.80 16.42
N ALA A 182 23.65 -25.60 17.34
CA ALA A 182 22.47 -25.21 18.17
C ALA A 182 22.67 -23.91 18.96
N VAL A 183 23.85 -23.70 19.53
CA VAL A 183 24.16 -22.51 20.34
C VAL A 183 24.18 -21.26 19.49
N VAL A 184 24.88 -21.27 18.35
CA VAL A 184 24.98 -20.10 17.47
C VAL A 184 23.64 -19.79 16.83
N CYS A 185 22.87 -20.79 16.40
CA CYS A 185 21.54 -20.61 15.85
C CYS A 185 20.57 -20.02 16.88
N ALA A 186 20.65 -20.43 18.15
CA ALA A 186 19.86 -19.84 19.23
C ALA A 186 20.26 -18.37 19.50
N GLN A 187 21.56 -18.05 19.46
CA GLN A 187 22.04 -16.67 19.60
C GLN A 187 21.56 -15.79 18.42
N LEU A 188 21.64 -16.28 17.19
CA LEU A 188 21.13 -15.59 16.02
C LEU A 188 19.63 -15.31 16.17
N ALA A 189 18.84 -16.33 16.53
CA ALA A 189 17.40 -16.16 16.76
C ALA A 189 17.12 -15.09 17.84
N SER A 190 17.86 -15.08 18.94
CA SER A 190 17.73 -14.07 19.98
C SER A 190 18.07 -12.65 19.50
N SER A 191 19.13 -12.52 18.70
CA SER A 191 19.53 -11.24 18.10
C SER A 191 18.46 -10.73 17.13
N LEU A 192 17.83 -11.61 16.35
CA LEU A 192 16.74 -11.26 15.45
C LEU A 192 15.48 -10.79 16.22
N VAL A 193 15.18 -11.40 17.36
CA VAL A 193 14.06 -10.92 18.21
C VAL A 193 14.31 -9.50 18.69
N LEU A 194 15.52 -9.18 19.14
CA LEU A 194 15.88 -7.83 19.60
C LEU A 194 15.86 -6.83 18.44
N GLU A 195 16.37 -7.23 17.26
CA GLU A 195 16.32 -6.41 16.05
C GLU A 195 14.89 -6.15 15.61
N ASN A 196 14.02 -7.16 15.69
CA ASN A 196 12.61 -7.06 15.36
C ASN A 196 11.88 -6.05 16.24
N VAL A 197 12.15 -6.03 17.55
CA VAL A 197 11.58 -5.03 18.47
C VAL A 197 12.00 -3.63 18.03
N LYS A 198 13.30 -3.38 17.85
CA LYS A 198 13.80 -2.06 17.43
C LYS A 198 13.26 -1.61 16.09
N LEU A 199 13.08 -2.56 15.15
CA LEU A 199 12.53 -2.26 13.84
C LEU A 199 11.06 -1.86 13.95
N ASN A 200 10.25 -2.57 14.73
CA ASN A 200 8.86 -2.23 14.97
C ASN A 200 8.71 -0.89 15.70
N ASP A 201 9.58 -0.57 16.66
CA ASP A 201 9.60 0.74 17.33
C ASP A 201 9.85 1.90 16.35
N LYS A 202 10.77 1.71 15.39
CA LYS A 202 11.01 2.69 14.32
C LYS A 202 9.83 2.82 13.36
N LEU A 203 9.20 1.70 13.02
CA LEU A 203 8.04 1.65 12.12
C LEU A 203 6.78 2.21 12.77
N ASP A 204 6.71 2.29 14.09
CA ASP A 204 5.54 2.84 14.81
C ASP A 204 5.24 4.31 14.44
N SER A 205 6.23 5.05 13.95
CA SER A 205 6.05 6.40 13.41
C SER A 205 5.37 6.44 12.04
N LEU A 206 5.38 5.33 11.28
CA LEU A 206 4.84 5.24 9.91
C LEU A 206 3.35 4.86 9.90
N ARG A 207 2.55 5.54 10.73
CA ARG A 207 1.10 5.29 10.85
C ARG A 207 0.28 5.92 9.74
N TYR A 208 0.88 6.85 9.01
CA TYR A 208 0.22 7.66 8.01
C TYR A 208 0.87 7.44 6.65
N PHE A 209 0.10 6.95 5.69
CA PHE A 209 0.58 6.78 4.33
C PHE A 209 0.11 7.98 3.49
N PRO A 210 1.03 8.82 3.00
CA PRO A 210 0.69 9.95 2.15
C PRO A 210 0.23 9.44 0.78
N VAL A 211 -0.92 9.93 0.35
CA VAL A 211 -1.50 9.59 -0.95
C VAL A 211 -1.42 10.79 -1.86
N VAL A 212 -0.73 10.63 -2.97
CA VAL A 212 -0.70 11.57 -4.10
C VAL A 212 -1.18 10.80 -5.32
N ARG A 213 -2.22 11.29 -6.01
CA ARG A 213 -2.76 10.68 -7.23
C ARG A 213 -2.93 11.71 -8.32
N LEU A 214 -2.68 11.31 -9.55
CA LEU A 214 -3.11 12.00 -10.76
C LEU A 214 -4.09 11.07 -11.47
N SER A 215 -5.19 11.63 -11.94
CA SER A 215 -6.32 10.88 -12.49
C SER A 215 -6.65 11.37 -13.90
N LEU A 216 -6.90 10.43 -14.78
CA LEU A 216 -7.55 10.66 -16.08
C LEU A 216 -8.91 9.94 -16.03
N SER A 217 -9.97 10.69 -16.18
CA SER A 217 -11.35 10.19 -16.07
C SER A 217 -12.13 10.38 -17.34
N TYR A 218 -13.09 9.49 -17.57
CA TYR A 218 -14.04 9.58 -18.68
C TYR A 218 -15.46 9.44 -18.15
N LYS A 219 -16.32 10.37 -18.52
CA LYS A 219 -17.77 10.34 -18.24
C LYS A 219 -18.52 9.86 -19.49
N PHE A 220 -19.46 8.96 -19.27
CA PHE A 220 -20.35 8.42 -20.30
C PHE A 220 -21.55 9.35 -20.58
#